data_5bcf0fc4d508a1566a82f2c297d4f123
#
_entry.id   5bcf0fc4d508a1566a82f2c297d4f123
#
_cell.length_a   1.000
_cell.length_b   1.000
_cell.length_c   1.000
_cell.angle_alpha   90.00
_cell.angle_beta   90.00
_cell.angle_gamma   90.00
#
_symmetry.space_group_name_H-M   'P 1'
#
loop_
_entity.id
_entity.type
_entity.pdbx_description
1 polymer ?
#
loop_
_entity_poly.entity_id
_entity_poly.type
_entity_poly.pdbx_seq_one_letter_code
_entity_poly.pdbx_strand_id
1 'polypeptide(L)'
;MPSLKLSLTGLQIIKQARSEKGWTIDNPCWLEQASQVLEPGRNWENAEVFAAGVSLATWKRFLKGDAIDASVFKAFCQVLGLNWQDLVERPPNSFIIGTTQIPNIPLFFGRRYELTTLSQAIEQGTRLIAITGIGGMGKTALATKLVESRSSHFSQTLWFSFHHNPPAKDKIPTLVPQTLMVFDGWDGILGGNRGGQYRPEYEPYADFLRTVVQTTHTSCVIITSREQPEGLNILGAGGAVIFPLGGLMEGAIELLQHHQLTFNAQQWITLVNQYGGNPLFLNMAANFIHELFAGDVGEFLASGTLVAGEFAPLVTQWLKQISTLEQILIKSLATKVQGFTRQEILLHLASRAANGDILAALLSLKRRGLIETMKDGELERFYLQPVILK
;
A
#
# COMPACT_ATOMS: atom_id res chain seq x y z
N MET A 1 -23.69 24.66 -8.17
CA MET A 1 -22.91 23.76 -9.03
C MET A 1 -21.53 23.59 -8.39
N PRO A 2 -20.88 22.43 -8.48
CA PRO A 2 -19.55 22.26 -7.93
C PRO A 2 -18.57 23.22 -8.64
N SER A 3 -17.69 23.85 -7.88
CA SER A 3 -16.64 24.72 -8.39
C SER A 3 -15.26 24.09 -8.19
N LEU A 4 -14.34 24.33 -9.13
CA LEU A 4 -12.94 23.88 -9.08
C LEU A 4 -12.01 25.09 -9.06
N LYS A 5 -10.85 24.92 -8.43
CA LYS A 5 -9.81 25.94 -8.28
C LYS A 5 -8.43 25.33 -8.61
N LEU A 6 -7.54 26.11 -9.18
CA LEU A 6 -6.17 25.67 -9.51
C LEU A 6 -5.29 25.55 -8.26
N SER A 7 -4.45 24.53 -8.24
CA SER A 7 -3.33 24.44 -7.29
C SER A 7 -2.20 25.42 -7.68
N LEU A 8 -1.28 25.69 -6.76
CA LEU A 8 -0.10 26.53 -7.05
C LEU A 8 0.76 25.95 -8.19
N THR A 9 0.94 24.65 -8.22
CA THR A 9 1.60 23.93 -9.33
C THR A 9 0.79 23.98 -10.61
N GLY A 10 -0.53 23.84 -10.53
CA GLY A 10 -1.45 23.97 -11.66
C GLY A 10 -1.37 25.35 -12.34
N LEU A 11 -1.23 26.41 -11.57
CA LEU A 11 -1.02 27.77 -12.10
C LEU A 11 0.25 27.91 -12.92
N GLN A 12 1.34 27.26 -12.51
CA GLN A 12 2.60 27.27 -13.26
C GLN A 12 2.49 26.51 -14.59
N ILE A 13 1.86 25.32 -14.56
CA ILE A 13 1.64 24.47 -15.74
C ILE A 13 0.76 25.21 -16.75
N ILE A 14 -0.32 25.85 -16.31
CA ILE A 14 -1.20 26.63 -17.19
C ILE A 14 -0.50 27.80 -17.84
N LYS A 15 0.35 28.54 -17.10
CA LYS A 15 1.14 29.63 -17.68
C LYS A 15 2.02 29.14 -18.82
N GLN A 16 2.67 27.98 -18.63
CA GLN A 16 3.52 27.37 -19.64
C GLN A 16 2.71 26.92 -20.86
N ALA A 17 1.66 26.11 -20.66
CA ALA A 17 0.81 25.62 -21.75
C ALA A 17 0.15 26.75 -22.56
N ARG A 18 -0.26 27.82 -21.89
CA ARG A 18 -0.77 29.01 -22.59
C ARG A 18 0.31 29.69 -23.43
N SER A 19 1.52 29.80 -22.92
CA SER A 19 2.66 30.36 -23.65
C SER A 19 2.97 29.58 -24.93
N GLU A 20 2.87 28.26 -24.85
CA GLU A 20 3.09 27.37 -26.00
C GLU A 20 2.04 27.52 -27.10
N LYS A 21 0.79 27.87 -26.77
CA LYS A 21 -0.28 28.17 -27.72
C LYS A 21 -0.08 29.52 -28.47
N GLY A 22 0.73 30.43 -27.93
CA GLY A 22 1.03 31.70 -28.55
C GLY A 22 -0.11 32.73 -28.60
N TRP A 23 -1.27 32.46 -28.00
CA TRP A 23 -2.43 33.34 -28.01
C TRP A 23 -2.38 34.36 -26.87
N THR A 24 -2.80 35.60 -27.14
CA THR A 24 -2.99 36.59 -26.09
C THR A 24 -4.09 36.20 -25.11
N ILE A 25 -4.10 36.82 -23.92
CA ILE A 25 -5.11 36.50 -22.89
C ILE A 25 -6.53 36.79 -23.38
N ASP A 26 -6.67 37.86 -24.15
CA ASP A 26 -7.98 38.34 -24.65
C ASP A 26 -8.36 37.75 -26.03
N ASN A 27 -7.59 36.76 -26.53
CA ASN A 27 -7.89 36.10 -27.80
C ASN A 27 -9.24 35.33 -27.68
N PRO A 28 -10.23 35.57 -28.56
CA PRO A 28 -11.55 34.92 -28.50
C PRO A 28 -11.47 33.39 -28.68
N CYS A 29 -10.46 32.88 -29.34
CA CYS A 29 -10.28 31.45 -29.55
C CYS A 29 -10.32 30.61 -28.26
N TRP A 30 -9.90 31.18 -27.09
CA TRP A 30 -10.04 30.50 -25.80
C TRP A 30 -11.51 30.19 -25.47
N LEU A 31 -12.41 31.12 -25.75
CA LEU A 31 -13.80 31.01 -25.41
C LEU A 31 -14.56 30.19 -26.45
N GLU A 32 -14.20 30.35 -27.74
CA GLU A 32 -14.75 29.57 -28.85
C GLU A 32 -14.48 28.09 -28.66
N GLN A 33 -13.20 27.70 -28.42
CA GLN A 33 -12.84 26.32 -28.22
C GLN A 33 -13.40 25.71 -26.93
N ALA A 34 -13.46 26.48 -25.84
CA ALA A 34 -14.10 26.01 -24.62
C ALA A 34 -15.59 25.78 -24.79
N SER A 35 -16.27 26.67 -25.55
CA SER A 35 -17.69 26.54 -25.92
C SER A 35 -17.91 25.31 -26.79
N GLN A 36 -17.04 25.05 -27.75
CA GLN A 36 -17.06 23.84 -28.60
C GLN A 36 -16.95 22.56 -27.81
N VAL A 37 -16.15 22.56 -26.73
CA VAL A 37 -16.00 21.40 -25.80
C VAL A 37 -17.31 21.17 -25.03
N LEU A 38 -17.98 22.25 -24.56
CA LEU A 38 -19.20 22.15 -23.76
C LEU A 38 -20.44 21.85 -24.56
N GLU A 39 -20.54 22.45 -25.76
CA GLU A 39 -21.71 22.34 -26.66
C GLU A 39 -21.23 22.07 -28.11
N PRO A 40 -20.82 20.83 -28.44
CA PRO A 40 -20.17 20.52 -29.72
C PRO A 40 -21.06 20.60 -30.95
N GLY A 41 -22.38 20.75 -30.78
CA GLY A 41 -23.35 20.84 -31.90
C GLY A 41 -23.57 22.25 -32.46
N ARG A 42 -22.89 23.27 -31.94
CA ARG A 42 -23.08 24.68 -32.33
C ARG A 42 -21.80 25.28 -32.92
N ASN A 43 -21.92 26.13 -33.94
CA ASN A 43 -20.78 26.91 -34.44
C ASN A 43 -20.51 28.09 -33.52
N TRP A 44 -19.27 28.22 -33.04
CA TRP A 44 -18.85 29.25 -32.11
C TRP A 44 -17.86 30.25 -32.72
N GLU A 45 -17.54 30.11 -33.99
CA GLU A 45 -16.63 31.01 -34.70
C GLU A 45 -17.26 32.40 -34.82
N ASN A 46 -16.55 33.42 -34.33
CA ASN A 46 -17.03 34.81 -34.24
C ASN A 46 -18.34 35.01 -33.43
N ALA A 47 -18.62 34.16 -32.45
CA ALA A 47 -19.80 34.28 -31.62
C ALA A 47 -19.70 35.46 -30.65
N GLU A 48 -20.80 36.28 -30.54
CA GLU A 48 -20.88 37.34 -29.54
C GLU A 48 -21.20 36.80 -28.13
N VAL A 49 -21.86 35.63 -28.04
CA VAL A 49 -22.24 34.96 -26.80
C VAL A 49 -21.75 33.54 -26.84
N PHE A 50 -21.05 33.12 -25.79
CA PHE A 50 -20.44 31.80 -25.63
C PHE A 50 -21.31 30.85 -24.82
N ALA A 51 -20.90 29.57 -24.71
CA ALA A 51 -21.60 28.55 -23.92
C ALA A 51 -21.77 29.00 -22.45
N ALA A 52 -22.79 28.45 -21.77
CA ALA A 52 -23.13 28.83 -20.41
C ALA A 52 -21.93 28.76 -19.46
N GLY A 53 -21.60 29.91 -18.83
CA GLY A 53 -20.47 30.04 -17.90
C GLY A 53 -19.13 30.39 -18.58
N VAL A 54 -19.04 30.30 -19.91
CA VAL A 54 -17.81 30.66 -20.66
C VAL A 54 -17.84 32.16 -20.95
N SER A 55 -16.88 32.91 -20.45
CA SER A 55 -16.70 34.34 -20.69
C SER A 55 -15.25 34.74 -20.49
N LEU A 56 -14.85 35.89 -21.01
CA LEU A 56 -13.53 36.45 -20.78
C LEU A 56 -13.24 36.68 -19.29
N ALA A 57 -14.26 37.07 -18.52
CA ALA A 57 -14.14 37.23 -17.07
C ALA A 57 -13.87 35.89 -16.38
N THR A 58 -14.58 34.80 -16.76
CA THR A 58 -14.35 33.45 -16.24
C THR A 58 -12.97 32.92 -16.63
N TRP A 59 -12.55 33.16 -17.86
CA TRP A 59 -11.19 32.81 -18.32
C TRP A 59 -10.11 33.51 -17.50
N LYS A 60 -10.23 34.83 -17.28
CA LYS A 60 -9.29 35.59 -16.44
C LYS A 60 -9.29 35.12 -14.97
N ARG A 61 -10.44 34.73 -14.42
CA ARG A 61 -10.53 34.13 -13.09
C ARG A 61 -9.82 32.78 -13.05
N PHE A 62 -10.02 31.92 -14.06
CA PHE A 62 -9.31 30.66 -14.19
C PHE A 62 -7.79 30.84 -14.18
N LEU A 63 -7.26 31.79 -14.99
CA LEU A 63 -5.84 32.10 -15.05
C LEU A 63 -5.27 32.69 -13.76
N LYS A 64 -6.09 33.33 -12.92
CA LYS A 64 -5.71 33.81 -11.57
C LYS A 64 -5.75 32.70 -10.52
N GLY A 65 -6.35 31.57 -10.83
CA GLY A 65 -6.56 30.49 -9.88
C GLY A 65 -7.81 30.62 -9.02
N ASP A 66 -8.74 31.51 -9.38
CA ASP A 66 -10.02 31.64 -8.68
C ASP A 66 -10.92 30.43 -8.96
N ALA A 67 -11.81 30.11 -8.01
CA ALA A 67 -12.80 29.06 -8.20
C ALA A 67 -13.80 29.42 -9.30
N ILE A 68 -14.01 28.51 -10.26
CA ILE A 68 -14.99 28.61 -11.34
C ILE A 68 -15.82 27.33 -11.44
N ASP A 69 -16.91 27.36 -12.22
CA ASP A 69 -17.71 26.16 -12.47
C ASP A 69 -16.87 24.98 -12.96
N ALA A 70 -17.16 23.77 -12.47
CA ALA A 70 -16.36 22.59 -12.76
C ALA A 70 -16.39 22.17 -14.23
N SER A 71 -17.50 22.37 -14.94
CA SER A 71 -17.61 22.04 -16.36
C SER A 71 -16.74 22.98 -17.19
N VAL A 72 -16.80 24.28 -16.90
CA VAL A 72 -16.01 25.32 -17.57
C VAL A 72 -14.51 25.16 -17.26
N PHE A 73 -14.18 24.81 -16.02
CA PHE A 73 -12.81 24.51 -15.63
C PHE A 73 -12.21 23.38 -16.47
N LYS A 74 -12.94 22.28 -16.60
CA LYS A 74 -12.51 21.11 -17.42
C LYS A 74 -12.36 21.48 -18.89
N ALA A 75 -13.31 22.27 -19.43
CA ALA A 75 -13.23 22.73 -20.82
C ALA A 75 -11.98 23.60 -21.07
N PHE A 76 -11.64 24.53 -20.20
CA PHE A 76 -10.41 25.34 -20.33
C PHE A 76 -9.14 24.47 -20.23
N CYS A 77 -9.10 23.47 -19.34
CA CYS A 77 -7.98 22.53 -19.27
C CYS A 77 -7.84 21.76 -20.60
N GLN A 78 -8.94 21.27 -21.16
CA GLN A 78 -8.93 20.54 -22.44
C GLN A 78 -8.46 21.40 -23.61
N VAL A 79 -8.86 22.69 -23.69
CA VAL A 79 -8.36 23.63 -24.68
C VAL A 79 -6.85 23.82 -24.57
N LEU A 80 -6.30 23.79 -23.36
CA LEU A 80 -4.85 23.86 -23.12
C LEU A 80 -4.13 22.51 -23.37
N GLY A 81 -4.87 21.43 -23.66
CA GLY A 81 -4.30 20.09 -23.81
C GLY A 81 -3.84 19.45 -22.50
N LEU A 82 -4.42 19.87 -21.37
CA LEU A 82 -4.04 19.47 -20.03
C LEU A 82 -5.13 18.61 -19.36
N ASN A 83 -4.72 17.64 -18.55
CA ASN A 83 -5.63 16.90 -17.70
C ASN A 83 -5.99 17.75 -16.46
N TRP A 84 -7.27 18.10 -16.31
CA TRP A 84 -7.76 18.93 -15.20
C TRP A 84 -7.46 18.34 -13.80
N GLN A 85 -7.38 17.00 -13.68
CA GLN A 85 -7.13 16.31 -12.42
C GLN A 85 -5.75 16.62 -11.81
N ASP A 86 -4.78 16.95 -12.66
CA ASP A 86 -3.42 17.26 -12.24
C ASP A 86 -3.24 18.74 -11.83
N LEU A 87 -4.24 19.57 -12.14
CA LEU A 87 -4.19 21.02 -11.99
C LEU A 87 -5.04 21.56 -10.83
N VAL A 88 -6.05 20.80 -10.41
CA VAL A 88 -7.04 21.27 -9.44
C VAL A 88 -6.44 21.39 -8.03
N GLU A 89 -6.74 22.49 -7.33
CA GLU A 89 -6.48 22.62 -5.91
C GLU A 89 -7.35 21.62 -5.16
N ARG A 90 -6.71 20.65 -4.55
CA ARG A 90 -7.41 19.75 -3.63
C ARG A 90 -7.60 20.50 -2.32
N PRO A 91 -8.82 20.53 -1.74
CA PRO A 91 -8.99 21.11 -0.42
C PRO A 91 -7.95 20.47 0.51
N PRO A 92 -7.26 21.25 1.36
CA PRO A 92 -6.43 20.67 2.40
C PRO A 92 -7.31 19.64 3.10
N ASN A 93 -6.82 18.39 3.20
CA ASN A 93 -7.54 17.29 3.81
C ASN A 93 -8.30 17.85 5.01
N SER A 94 -9.63 17.89 4.92
CA SER A 94 -10.46 18.21 6.07
C SER A 94 -10.09 17.14 7.09
N PHE A 95 -9.36 17.53 8.15
CA PHE A 95 -8.91 16.62 9.19
C PHE A 95 -10.15 15.97 9.80
N ILE A 96 -10.50 14.79 9.31
CA ILE A 96 -11.45 13.93 10.01
C ILE A 96 -10.72 13.49 11.27
N ILE A 97 -11.39 13.61 12.41
CA ILE A 97 -10.82 13.25 13.71
C ILE A 97 -10.20 11.85 13.62
N GLY A 98 -8.90 11.74 13.91
CA GLY A 98 -8.14 10.47 13.87
C GLY A 98 -7.26 10.26 12.64
N THR A 99 -7.30 11.15 11.62
CA THR A 99 -6.36 11.05 10.49
C THR A 99 -4.95 11.45 10.92
N THR A 100 -3.96 10.72 10.39
CA THR A 100 -2.54 11.03 10.54
C THR A 100 -1.96 11.49 9.21
N GLN A 101 -0.77 12.09 9.23
CA GLN A 101 -0.08 12.43 8.00
C GLN A 101 0.32 11.15 7.24
N ILE A 102 0.24 11.21 5.92
CA ILE A 102 0.75 10.14 5.04
C ILE A 102 2.27 10.09 5.22
N PRO A 103 2.86 8.91 5.53
CA PRO A 103 4.30 8.80 5.69
C PRO A 103 5.06 9.23 4.43
N ASN A 104 6.16 9.96 4.61
CA ASN A 104 7.08 10.23 3.52
C ASN A 104 8.03 9.05 3.33
N ILE A 105 8.09 8.47 2.12
CA ILE A 105 8.95 7.35 1.78
C ILE A 105 9.99 7.81 0.74
N PRO A 106 11.12 8.36 1.19
CA PRO A 106 12.13 8.91 0.28
C PRO A 106 12.84 7.85 -0.56
N LEU A 107 12.97 6.62 -0.04
CA LEU A 107 13.61 5.50 -0.72
C LEU A 107 12.61 4.35 -0.89
N PHE A 108 12.41 3.93 -2.14
CA PHE A 108 11.50 2.85 -2.47
C PHE A 108 12.07 2.06 -3.65
N PHE A 109 12.40 0.80 -3.44
CA PHE A 109 13.06 -0.05 -4.41
C PHE A 109 12.15 -1.15 -4.95
N GLY A 110 12.20 -1.40 -6.26
CA GLY A 110 11.44 -2.45 -6.91
C GLY A 110 9.92 -2.30 -6.77
N ARG A 111 9.23 -3.41 -6.47
CA ARG A 111 7.77 -3.47 -6.22
C ARG A 111 6.89 -3.03 -7.40
N ARG A 112 7.41 -3.07 -8.62
CA ARG A 112 6.67 -2.66 -9.83
C ARG A 112 5.46 -3.55 -10.08
N TYR A 113 5.64 -4.86 -9.89
CA TYR A 113 4.56 -5.83 -10.04
C TYR A 113 3.44 -5.58 -9.03
N GLU A 114 3.79 -5.42 -7.75
CA GLU A 114 2.83 -5.18 -6.68
C GLU A 114 2.07 -3.86 -6.88
N LEU A 115 2.78 -2.78 -7.22
CA LEU A 115 2.17 -1.49 -7.53
C LEU A 115 1.22 -1.58 -8.73
N THR A 116 1.63 -2.25 -9.80
CA THR A 116 0.80 -2.41 -11.00
C THR A 116 -0.44 -3.22 -10.69
N THR A 117 -0.29 -4.37 -10.02
CA THR A 117 -1.41 -5.26 -9.66
C THR A 117 -2.43 -4.57 -8.77
N LEU A 118 -1.98 -3.90 -7.72
CA LEU A 118 -2.88 -3.22 -6.78
C LEU A 118 -3.50 -1.96 -7.38
N SER A 119 -2.77 -1.26 -8.25
CA SER A 119 -3.30 -0.13 -9.01
C SER A 119 -4.44 -0.56 -9.94
N GLN A 120 -4.25 -1.67 -10.67
CA GLN A 120 -5.30 -2.24 -11.52
C GLN A 120 -6.52 -2.69 -10.70
N ALA A 121 -6.31 -3.29 -9.53
CA ALA A 121 -7.41 -3.65 -8.64
C ALA A 121 -8.24 -2.43 -8.22
N ILE A 122 -7.60 -1.30 -7.90
CA ILE A 122 -8.28 -0.03 -7.59
C ILE A 122 -9.09 0.46 -8.82
N GLU A 123 -8.51 0.44 -10.01
CA GLU A 123 -9.18 0.85 -11.26
C GLU A 123 -10.38 -0.04 -11.59
N GLN A 124 -10.34 -1.31 -11.26
CA GLN A 124 -11.43 -2.26 -11.41
C GLN A 124 -12.53 -2.14 -10.34
N GLY A 125 -12.41 -1.17 -9.43
CA GLY A 125 -13.41 -0.90 -8.40
C GLY A 125 -13.32 -1.82 -7.18
N THR A 126 -12.14 -2.39 -6.89
CA THR A 126 -11.91 -3.14 -5.65
C THR A 126 -12.17 -2.23 -4.44
N ARG A 127 -13.05 -2.68 -3.54
CA ARG A 127 -13.48 -1.90 -2.37
C ARG A 127 -12.58 -2.06 -1.16
N LEU A 128 -11.91 -3.21 -1.02
CA LEU A 128 -10.99 -3.50 0.08
C LEU A 128 -9.72 -4.15 -0.44
N ILE A 129 -8.57 -3.59 -0.08
CA ILE A 129 -7.25 -4.19 -0.32
C ILE A 129 -6.58 -4.42 1.03
N ALA A 130 -6.25 -5.67 1.34
CA ALA A 130 -5.52 -6.04 2.55
C ALA A 130 -4.08 -6.44 2.19
N ILE A 131 -3.11 -5.55 2.44
CA ILE A 131 -1.69 -5.82 2.26
C ILE A 131 -1.18 -6.48 3.54
N THR A 132 -0.88 -7.77 3.49
CA THR A 132 -0.46 -8.55 4.66
C THR A 132 0.98 -9.03 4.53
N GLY A 133 1.64 -9.36 5.65
CA GLY A 133 3.02 -9.90 5.67
C GLY A 133 3.76 -9.49 6.92
N ILE A 134 4.84 -10.17 7.27
CA ILE A 134 5.62 -9.91 8.48
C ILE A 134 6.15 -8.48 8.57
N GLY A 135 6.62 -8.09 9.75
CA GLY A 135 7.25 -6.78 9.97
C GLY A 135 8.43 -6.55 9.03
N GLY A 136 8.63 -5.30 8.60
CA GLY A 136 9.77 -4.92 7.77
C GLY A 136 9.62 -5.16 6.26
N MET A 137 8.54 -5.83 5.78
CA MET A 137 8.33 -6.13 4.35
C MET A 137 8.04 -4.90 3.46
N GLY A 138 7.79 -3.73 4.06
CA GLY A 138 7.52 -2.50 3.30
C GLY A 138 6.04 -2.29 2.96
N LYS A 139 5.10 -2.85 3.72
CA LYS A 139 3.64 -2.69 3.51
C LYS A 139 3.20 -1.23 3.55
N THR A 140 3.62 -0.49 4.56
CA THR A 140 3.36 0.95 4.70
C THR A 140 3.92 1.73 3.51
N ALA A 141 5.15 1.40 3.08
CA ALA A 141 5.78 2.05 1.93
C ALA A 141 5.01 1.77 0.62
N LEU A 142 4.57 0.53 0.41
CA LEU A 142 3.75 0.16 -0.74
C LEU A 142 2.40 0.89 -0.73
N ALA A 143 1.71 0.93 0.43
CA ALA A 143 0.45 1.68 0.59
C ALA A 143 0.63 3.17 0.32
N THR A 144 1.73 3.79 0.80
CA THR A 144 2.06 5.19 0.52
C THR A 144 2.23 5.44 -0.97
N LYS A 145 3.00 4.58 -1.67
CA LYS A 145 3.20 4.72 -3.13
C LYS A 145 1.92 4.49 -3.93
N LEU A 146 1.04 3.60 -3.49
CA LEU A 146 -0.30 3.46 -4.07
C LEU A 146 -1.13 4.73 -3.90
N VAL A 147 -1.12 5.34 -2.73
CA VAL A 147 -1.80 6.62 -2.47
C VAL A 147 -1.22 7.72 -3.36
N GLU A 148 0.10 7.87 -3.44
CA GLU A 148 0.76 8.85 -4.29
C GLU A 148 0.32 8.70 -5.76
N SER A 149 0.21 7.48 -6.26
CA SER A 149 -0.14 7.20 -7.66
C SER A 149 -1.64 7.24 -7.96
N ARG A 150 -2.52 7.03 -6.96
CA ARG A 150 -3.96 6.80 -7.17
C ARG A 150 -4.86 7.81 -6.48
N SER A 151 -4.35 8.67 -5.61
CA SER A 151 -5.15 9.67 -4.90
C SER A 151 -5.96 10.58 -5.85
N SER A 152 -5.52 10.80 -7.08
CA SER A 152 -6.23 11.60 -8.08
C SER A 152 -7.58 11.02 -8.53
N HIS A 153 -7.81 9.71 -8.36
CA HIS A 153 -9.06 9.03 -8.69
C HIS A 153 -10.15 9.22 -7.61
N PHE A 154 -9.79 9.80 -6.48
CA PHE A 154 -10.67 9.97 -5.33
C PHE A 154 -10.83 11.45 -4.98
N SER A 155 -11.98 11.81 -4.42
CA SER A 155 -12.24 13.19 -3.96
C SER A 155 -11.39 13.55 -2.75
N GLN A 156 -11.05 12.56 -1.93
CA GLN A 156 -10.22 12.73 -0.74
C GLN A 156 -9.45 11.46 -0.40
N THR A 157 -8.36 11.63 0.33
CA THR A 157 -7.55 10.54 0.89
C THR A 157 -7.46 10.71 2.40
N LEU A 158 -7.73 9.64 3.13
CA LEU A 158 -7.68 9.58 4.59
C LEU A 158 -6.68 8.51 5.02
N TRP A 159 -5.77 8.86 5.93
CA TRP A 159 -4.78 7.95 6.47
C TRP A 159 -4.93 7.83 7.99
N PHE A 160 -5.05 6.61 8.49
CA PHE A 160 -5.16 6.28 9.91
C PHE A 160 -4.01 5.37 10.31
N SER A 161 -3.21 5.75 11.30
CA SER A 161 -2.16 4.89 11.84
C SER A 161 -2.65 4.18 13.11
N PHE A 162 -2.55 2.86 13.10
CA PHE A 162 -2.95 1.99 14.22
C PHE A 162 -1.78 1.47 15.05
N HIS A 163 -0.55 1.91 14.71
CA HIS A 163 0.66 1.36 15.33
C HIS A 163 0.78 1.63 16.83
N HIS A 164 0.33 2.78 17.30
CA HIS A 164 0.54 3.17 18.70
C HIS A 164 -0.77 3.39 19.47
N ASN A 165 -1.77 3.94 18.83
CA ASN A 165 -3.03 4.27 19.48
C ASN A 165 -4.18 4.15 18.49
N PRO A 166 -4.66 2.95 18.21
CA PRO A 166 -5.78 2.76 17.31
C PRO A 166 -7.02 3.46 17.85
N PRO A 167 -7.82 4.12 16.98
CA PRO A 167 -9.03 4.80 17.39
C PRO A 167 -10.01 3.85 18.09
N ALA A 168 -10.62 4.29 19.18
CA ALA A 168 -11.63 3.53 19.89
C ALA A 168 -12.85 3.24 18.97
N LYS A 169 -13.66 2.25 19.33
CA LYS A 169 -14.80 1.76 18.52
C LYS A 169 -15.82 2.84 18.13
N ASP A 170 -15.99 3.86 18.97
CA ASP A 170 -16.86 5.02 18.73
C ASP A 170 -16.31 6.01 17.70
N LYS A 171 -15.05 5.80 17.26
CA LYS A 171 -14.35 6.64 16.29
C LYS A 171 -14.07 5.92 14.98
N ILE A 172 -14.77 4.82 14.69
CA ILE A 172 -14.67 4.16 13.38
C ILE A 172 -15.15 5.17 12.32
N PRO A 173 -14.32 5.48 11.32
CA PRO A 173 -14.70 6.46 10.31
C PRO A 173 -15.88 5.97 9.48
N THR A 174 -16.78 6.88 9.16
CA THR A 174 -17.86 6.60 8.21
C THR A 174 -17.31 6.51 6.81
N LEU A 175 -17.82 5.57 6.03
CA LEU A 175 -17.46 5.41 4.64
C LEU A 175 -18.06 6.57 3.81
N VAL A 176 -17.21 7.49 3.38
CA VAL A 176 -17.60 8.62 2.52
C VAL A 176 -17.38 8.24 1.07
N PRO A 177 -18.33 8.59 0.14
CA PRO A 177 -18.18 8.29 -1.29
C PRO A 177 -16.89 8.87 -1.90
N GLN A 178 -16.34 8.20 -2.90
CA GLN A 178 -15.11 8.60 -3.61
C GLN A 178 -13.90 8.89 -2.70
N THR A 179 -13.75 8.10 -1.65
CA THR A 179 -12.66 8.25 -0.68
C THR A 179 -11.68 7.08 -0.76
N LEU A 180 -10.38 7.39 -0.77
CA LEU A 180 -9.32 6.42 -0.53
C LEU A 180 -8.96 6.46 0.96
N MET A 181 -9.28 5.38 1.69
CA MET A 181 -8.96 5.26 3.12
C MET A 181 -7.81 4.28 3.31
N VAL A 182 -6.82 4.64 4.09
CA VAL A 182 -5.73 3.74 4.49
C VAL A 182 -5.72 3.58 6.00
N PHE A 183 -5.74 2.34 6.45
CA PHE A 183 -5.52 1.97 7.85
C PHE A 183 -4.18 1.25 7.95
N ASP A 184 -3.17 1.96 8.38
CA ASP A 184 -1.80 1.47 8.49
C ASP A 184 -1.53 0.86 9.86
N GLY A 185 -1.13 -0.42 9.87
CA GLY A 185 -0.89 -1.18 11.10
C GLY A 185 -2.14 -1.78 11.72
N TRP A 186 -3.04 -2.34 10.92
CA TRP A 186 -4.28 -2.98 11.37
C TRP A 186 -4.07 -4.06 12.43
N ASP A 187 -2.91 -4.70 12.46
CA ASP A 187 -2.53 -5.61 13.53
C ASP A 187 -2.48 -4.96 14.91
N GLY A 188 -2.45 -3.64 15.00
CA GLY A 188 -2.61 -2.89 16.25
C GLY A 188 -3.95 -3.11 16.97
N ILE A 189 -4.99 -3.57 16.28
CA ILE A 189 -6.29 -3.91 16.85
C ILE A 189 -6.54 -5.42 16.93
N LEU A 190 -5.59 -6.21 16.44
CA LEU A 190 -5.62 -7.66 16.54
C LEU A 190 -4.90 -8.12 17.81
N GLY A 191 -5.26 -9.29 18.31
CA GLY A 191 -4.65 -9.87 19.51
C GLY A 191 -5.40 -11.11 19.96
N GLY A 192 -4.82 -11.86 20.88
CA GLY A 192 -5.39 -13.08 21.41
C GLY A 192 -4.56 -14.31 21.07
N ASN A 193 -5.13 -15.49 21.37
CA ASN A 193 -4.42 -16.77 21.27
C ASN A 193 -4.31 -17.29 19.83
N ARG A 194 -4.97 -16.64 18.86
CA ARG A 194 -4.97 -17.04 17.44
C ARG A 194 -4.67 -15.86 16.54
N GLY A 195 -3.87 -16.08 15.52
CA GLY A 195 -3.52 -15.05 14.55
C GLY A 195 -4.74 -14.52 13.80
N GLY A 196 -4.80 -13.19 13.68
CA GLY A 196 -5.87 -12.48 13.00
C GLY A 196 -7.13 -12.23 13.81
N GLN A 197 -7.18 -12.68 15.07
CA GLN A 197 -8.32 -12.45 15.97
C GLN A 197 -8.35 -10.99 16.42
N TYR A 198 -9.53 -10.37 16.39
CA TYR A 198 -9.73 -9.03 16.93
C TYR A 198 -9.70 -9.06 18.46
N ARG A 199 -9.14 -8.01 19.08
CA ARG A 199 -9.36 -7.78 20.50
C ARG A 199 -10.83 -7.39 20.72
N PRO A 200 -11.48 -7.81 21.83
CA PRO A 200 -12.94 -7.63 22.03
C PRO A 200 -13.42 -6.19 21.84
N GLU A 201 -12.64 -5.22 22.27
CA GLU A 201 -12.95 -3.80 22.15
C GLU A 201 -12.91 -3.29 20.69
N TYR A 202 -12.31 -4.05 19.76
CA TYR A 202 -12.16 -3.69 18.34
C TYR A 202 -12.95 -4.61 17.40
N GLU A 203 -13.76 -5.52 17.88
CA GLU A 203 -14.65 -6.35 17.03
C GLU A 203 -15.50 -5.54 16.05
N PRO A 204 -16.01 -4.33 16.37
CA PRO A 204 -16.75 -3.51 15.43
C PRO A 204 -15.98 -3.13 14.16
N TYR A 205 -14.65 -3.17 14.17
CA TYR A 205 -13.84 -2.98 12.95
C TYR A 205 -13.96 -4.14 11.95
N ALA A 206 -14.25 -5.35 12.41
CA ALA A 206 -14.59 -6.48 11.52
C ALA A 206 -15.90 -6.21 10.77
N ASP A 207 -16.91 -5.65 11.46
CA ASP A 207 -18.18 -5.27 10.85
C ASP A 207 -18.01 -4.11 9.88
N PHE A 208 -17.14 -3.16 10.18
CA PHE A 208 -16.77 -2.08 9.25
C PHE A 208 -16.20 -2.66 7.94
N LEU A 209 -15.21 -3.57 7.99
CA LEU A 209 -14.67 -4.20 6.77
C LEU A 209 -15.72 -4.99 6.01
N ARG A 210 -16.63 -5.67 6.71
CA ARG A 210 -17.76 -6.37 6.09
C ARG A 210 -18.68 -5.37 5.36
N THR A 211 -19.01 -4.26 5.98
CA THR A 211 -19.80 -3.18 5.38
C THR A 211 -19.13 -2.62 4.14
N VAL A 212 -17.82 -2.32 4.20
CA VAL A 212 -17.02 -1.86 3.04
C VAL A 212 -17.16 -2.80 1.85
N VAL A 213 -17.11 -4.11 2.08
CA VAL A 213 -17.16 -5.09 0.98
C VAL A 213 -18.58 -5.32 0.47
N GLN A 214 -19.57 -5.33 1.34
CA GLN A 214 -20.96 -5.70 1.00
C GLN A 214 -21.80 -4.56 0.46
N THR A 215 -21.45 -3.30 0.74
CA THR A 215 -22.22 -2.14 0.26
C THR A 215 -21.69 -1.63 -1.08
N THR A 216 -22.57 -1.02 -1.87
CA THR A 216 -22.19 -0.40 -3.16
C THR A 216 -21.69 1.01 -2.93
N HIS A 217 -20.44 1.28 -3.27
CA HIS A 217 -19.81 2.60 -3.18
C HIS A 217 -18.61 2.72 -4.13
N THR A 218 -18.10 3.94 -4.30
CA THR A 218 -16.97 4.28 -5.19
C THR A 218 -15.67 4.53 -4.43
N SER A 219 -15.61 4.11 -3.16
CA SER A 219 -14.43 4.29 -2.31
C SER A 219 -13.60 3.02 -2.26
N CYS A 220 -12.31 3.14 -1.94
CA CYS A 220 -11.41 2.02 -1.69
C CYS A 220 -10.81 2.13 -0.29
N VAL A 221 -10.80 1.04 0.44
CA VAL A 221 -10.15 0.90 1.74
C VAL A 221 -8.91 0.04 1.56
N ILE A 222 -7.76 0.52 2.02
CA ILE A 222 -6.50 -0.21 2.07
C ILE A 222 -6.17 -0.44 3.54
N ILE A 223 -5.91 -1.68 3.93
CA ILE A 223 -5.35 -2.00 5.24
C ILE A 223 -3.95 -2.58 5.07
N THR A 224 -3.00 -2.17 5.91
CA THR A 224 -1.73 -2.87 6.07
C THR A 224 -1.73 -3.62 7.38
N SER A 225 -1.25 -4.86 7.41
CA SER A 225 -1.26 -5.68 8.62
C SER A 225 -0.12 -6.69 8.63
N ARG A 226 0.46 -6.94 9.81
CA ARG A 226 1.39 -8.07 10.00
C ARG A 226 0.66 -9.40 10.03
N GLU A 227 -0.58 -9.40 10.47
CA GLU A 227 -1.43 -10.57 10.54
C GLU A 227 -2.62 -10.42 9.59
N GLN A 228 -3.05 -11.50 8.96
CA GLN A 228 -4.28 -11.49 8.17
C GLN A 228 -5.48 -11.50 9.12
N PRO A 229 -6.33 -10.45 9.13
CA PRO A 229 -7.52 -10.41 9.96
C PRO A 229 -8.46 -11.59 9.71
N GLU A 230 -9.10 -12.06 10.77
CA GLU A 230 -10.09 -13.11 10.69
C GLU A 230 -11.31 -12.68 9.85
N GLY A 231 -11.88 -13.61 9.08
CA GLY A 231 -13.05 -13.34 8.23
C GLY A 231 -12.75 -12.74 6.86
N LEU A 232 -11.56 -12.20 6.59
CA LEU A 232 -11.24 -11.59 5.28
C LEU A 232 -11.38 -12.57 4.11
N ASN A 233 -11.03 -13.85 4.28
CA ASN A 233 -11.14 -14.86 3.22
C ASN A 233 -12.59 -15.04 2.73
N ILE A 234 -13.57 -14.83 3.60
CA ILE A 234 -15.00 -14.91 3.25
C ILE A 234 -15.42 -13.70 2.42
N LEU A 235 -14.75 -12.56 2.62
CA LEU A 235 -15.04 -11.31 1.92
C LEU A 235 -14.43 -11.26 0.51
N GLY A 236 -13.43 -12.09 0.20
CA GLY A 236 -12.71 -12.07 -1.09
C GLY A 236 -13.62 -12.25 -2.31
N ALA A 237 -14.71 -13.01 -2.21
CA ALA A 237 -15.68 -13.20 -3.28
C ALA A 237 -16.53 -11.94 -3.58
N GLY A 238 -16.49 -10.92 -2.72
CA GLY A 238 -17.36 -9.74 -2.79
C GLY A 238 -16.68 -8.42 -3.17
N GLY A 239 -15.42 -8.42 -3.62
CA GLY A 239 -14.69 -7.18 -3.98
C GLY A 239 -13.57 -6.81 -3.00
N ALA A 240 -13.05 -7.78 -2.26
CA ALA A 240 -11.84 -7.67 -1.45
C ALA A 240 -10.65 -8.39 -2.12
N VAL A 241 -9.49 -7.78 -2.07
CA VAL A 241 -8.20 -8.37 -2.49
C VAL A 241 -7.32 -8.53 -1.26
N ILE A 242 -6.92 -9.77 -0.97
CA ILE A 242 -5.91 -10.07 0.04
C ILE A 242 -4.59 -10.25 -0.69
N PHE A 243 -3.65 -9.38 -0.39
CA PHE A 243 -2.35 -9.33 -1.05
C PHE A 243 -1.23 -9.62 -0.04
N PRO A 244 -0.75 -10.87 0.04
CA PRO A 244 0.40 -11.20 0.87
C PRO A 244 1.67 -10.62 0.23
N LEU A 245 2.33 -9.70 0.93
CA LEU A 245 3.54 -9.05 0.46
C LEU A 245 4.75 -9.91 0.82
N GLY A 246 5.37 -10.49 -0.19
CA GLY A 246 6.59 -11.28 -0.08
C GLY A 246 7.86 -10.44 0.00
N GLY A 247 9.01 -11.12 0.05
CA GLY A 247 10.33 -10.50 0.06
C GLY A 247 10.62 -9.66 -1.19
N LEU A 248 11.49 -8.68 -1.03
CA LEU A 248 12.01 -7.87 -2.13
C LEU A 248 13.04 -8.71 -2.90
N MET A 249 12.76 -9.00 -4.18
CA MET A 249 13.69 -9.75 -5.02
C MET A 249 14.43 -8.83 -5.99
N GLU A 250 13.77 -8.31 -7.00
CA GLU A 250 14.40 -7.44 -8.01
C GLU A 250 14.95 -6.14 -7.42
N GLY A 251 14.18 -5.45 -6.59
CA GLY A 251 14.60 -4.22 -5.93
C GLY A 251 15.67 -4.40 -4.85
N ALA A 252 16.00 -5.64 -4.46
CA ALA A 252 17.06 -5.89 -3.48
C ALA A 252 18.43 -5.48 -4.02
N ILE A 253 18.69 -5.65 -5.32
CA ILE A 253 19.94 -5.20 -5.95
C ILE A 253 20.07 -3.68 -5.84
N GLU A 254 18.99 -2.95 -6.16
CA GLU A 254 18.95 -1.49 -6.09
C GLU A 254 19.22 -1.00 -4.65
N LEU A 255 18.64 -1.70 -3.65
CA LEU A 255 18.84 -1.43 -2.23
C LEU A 255 20.32 -1.66 -1.83
N LEU A 256 20.92 -2.80 -2.19
CA LEU A 256 22.31 -3.12 -1.87
C LEU A 256 23.28 -2.17 -2.56
N GLN A 257 23.01 -1.76 -3.80
CA GLN A 257 23.80 -0.77 -4.53
C GLN A 257 23.70 0.63 -3.88
N HIS A 258 22.52 1.00 -3.40
CA HIS A 258 22.33 2.26 -2.66
C HIS A 258 23.22 2.34 -1.42
N HIS A 259 23.46 1.20 -0.75
CA HIS A 259 24.40 1.09 0.37
C HIS A 259 25.87 0.94 -0.07
N GLN A 260 26.19 1.09 -1.35
CA GLN A 260 27.54 0.99 -1.91
C GLN A 260 28.25 -0.34 -1.60
N LEU A 261 27.49 -1.44 -1.52
CA LEU A 261 28.03 -2.77 -1.32
C LEU A 261 28.65 -3.33 -2.59
N THR A 262 29.73 -4.08 -2.46
CA THR A 262 30.38 -4.83 -3.54
C THR A 262 29.98 -6.29 -3.46
N PHE A 263 29.48 -6.86 -4.57
CA PHE A 263 29.01 -8.24 -4.65
C PHE A 263 28.97 -8.78 -6.08
N ASN A 264 29.05 -10.08 -6.23
CA ASN A 264 28.76 -10.77 -7.50
C ASN A 264 27.33 -11.35 -7.52
N ALA A 265 26.96 -11.94 -8.67
CA ALA A 265 25.61 -12.47 -8.89
C ALA A 265 25.20 -13.55 -7.86
N GLN A 266 26.10 -14.38 -7.39
CA GLN A 266 25.79 -15.42 -6.41
C GLN A 266 25.69 -14.87 -4.98
N GLN A 267 26.53 -13.90 -4.64
CA GLN A 267 26.60 -13.29 -3.31
C GLN A 267 25.33 -12.53 -2.96
N TRP A 268 24.80 -11.68 -3.89
CA TRP A 268 23.56 -10.97 -3.60
C TRP A 268 22.36 -11.92 -3.46
N ILE A 269 22.27 -12.96 -4.30
CA ILE A 269 21.21 -13.96 -4.18
C ILE A 269 21.28 -14.65 -2.82
N THR A 270 22.48 -15.03 -2.39
CA THR A 270 22.69 -15.67 -1.09
C THR A 270 22.29 -14.75 0.05
N LEU A 271 22.71 -13.48 0.02
CA LEU A 271 22.36 -12.48 1.03
C LEU A 271 20.83 -12.23 1.07
N VAL A 272 20.19 -12.03 -0.08
CA VAL A 272 18.74 -11.79 -0.16
C VAL A 272 17.95 -12.99 0.39
N ASN A 273 18.31 -14.21 -0.03
CA ASN A 273 17.66 -15.43 0.46
C ASN A 273 17.88 -15.63 1.96
N GLN A 274 19.06 -15.27 2.46
CA GLN A 274 19.41 -15.38 3.88
C GLN A 274 18.48 -14.56 4.77
N TYR A 275 17.98 -13.42 4.29
CA TYR A 275 17.04 -12.54 5.00
C TYR A 275 15.62 -12.59 4.42
N GLY A 276 15.32 -13.58 3.56
CA GLY A 276 13.99 -13.74 2.94
C GLY A 276 13.55 -12.53 2.12
N GLY A 277 14.48 -11.75 1.59
CA GLY A 277 14.19 -10.52 0.87
C GLY A 277 13.51 -9.43 1.72
N ASN A 278 13.55 -9.52 3.06
CA ASN A 278 12.92 -8.53 3.93
C ASN A 278 13.70 -7.19 3.87
N PRO A 279 13.09 -6.10 3.37
CA PRO A 279 13.81 -4.83 3.18
C PRO A 279 14.42 -4.26 4.45
N LEU A 280 13.76 -4.40 5.60
CA LEU A 280 14.28 -3.92 6.88
C LEU A 280 15.57 -4.67 7.25
N PHE A 281 15.55 -5.99 7.18
CA PHE A 281 16.71 -6.80 7.52
C PHE A 281 17.84 -6.68 6.50
N LEU A 282 17.50 -6.50 5.22
CA LEU A 282 18.50 -6.21 4.19
C LEU A 282 19.17 -4.85 4.42
N ASN A 283 18.43 -3.82 4.81
CA ASN A 283 19.00 -2.52 5.18
C ASN A 283 19.92 -2.63 6.40
N MET A 284 19.49 -3.33 7.44
CA MET A 284 20.32 -3.52 8.64
C MET A 284 21.58 -4.32 8.32
N ALA A 285 21.47 -5.40 7.53
CA ALA A 285 22.62 -6.17 7.08
C ALA A 285 23.56 -5.33 6.20
N ALA A 286 23.01 -4.51 5.30
CA ALA A 286 23.79 -3.66 4.42
C ALA A 286 24.60 -2.62 5.21
N ASN A 287 24.01 -1.97 6.22
CA ASN A 287 24.74 -1.06 7.10
C ASN A 287 25.87 -1.78 7.84
N PHE A 288 25.58 -2.95 8.41
CA PHE A 288 26.56 -3.76 9.11
C PHE A 288 27.75 -4.18 8.22
N ILE A 289 27.45 -4.61 6.97
CA ILE A 289 28.46 -4.99 6.00
C ILE A 289 29.30 -3.75 5.60
N HIS A 290 28.66 -2.62 5.43
CA HIS A 290 29.35 -1.37 5.08
C HIS A 290 30.32 -0.94 6.19
N GLU A 291 29.88 -1.01 7.46
CA GLU A 291 30.67 -0.55 8.61
C GLU A 291 31.83 -1.49 9.00
N LEU A 292 31.61 -2.81 8.93
CA LEU A 292 32.57 -3.78 9.46
C LEU A 292 33.35 -4.55 8.39
N PHE A 293 32.83 -4.62 7.17
CA PHE A 293 33.43 -5.34 6.05
C PHE A 293 33.73 -4.43 4.85
N ALA A 294 33.83 -3.11 5.09
CA ALA A 294 34.09 -2.11 4.05
C ALA A 294 33.19 -2.26 2.78
N GLY A 295 31.97 -2.78 2.97
CA GLY A 295 31.00 -3.02 1.91
C GLY A 295 31.18 -4.35 1.15
N ASP A 296 32.13 -5.23 1.54
CA ASP A 296 32.35 -6.51 0.86
C ASP A 296 31.38 -7.60 1.35
N VAL A 297 30.38 -7.93 0.52
CA VAL A 297 29.41 -8.98 0.80
C VAL A 297 30.08 -10.36 0.82
N GLY A 298 31.13 -10.58 0.03
CA GLY A 298 31.83 -11.86 -0.03
C GLY A 298 32.54 -12.17 1.27
N GLU A 299 33.26 -11.19 1.83
CA GLU A 299 33.94 -11.32 3.12
C GLU A 299 32.93 -11.55 4.24
N PHE A 300 31.81 -10.80 4.26
CA PHE A 300 30.73 -11.01 5.22
C PHE A 300 30.17 -12.44 5.16
N LEU A 301 29.82 -12.93 3.98
CA LEU A 301 29.28 -14.28 3.83
C LEU A 301 30.29 -15.37 4.22
N ALA A 302 31.58 -15.18 3.91
CA ALA A 302 32.64 -16.09 4.26
C ALA A 302 32.89 -16.15 5.78
N SER A 303 32.67 -15.07 6.51
CA SER A 303 32.79 -15.03 7.97
C SER A 303 31.77 -15.91 8.69
N GLY A 304 30.70 -16.35 8.00
CA GLY A 304 29.61 -17.10 8.63
C GLY A 304 28.83 -16.29 9.67
N THR A 305 29.07 -14.98 9.75
CA THR A 305 28.46 -14.09 10.72
C THR A 305 27.02 -13.81 10.32
N LEU A 306 26.11 -13.82 11.28
CA LEU A 306 24.76 -13.35 11.14
C LEU A 306 24.62 -12.06 11.92
N VAL A 307 23.98 -11.04 11.33
CA VAL A 307 23.65 -9.80 12.05
C VAL A 307 22.52 -10.09 13.05
N ALA A 308 22.74 -11.03 13.97
CA ALA A 308 21.71 -11.52 14.88
C ALA A 308 21.38 -10.53 16.00
N GLY A 309 22.38 -9.73 16.43
CA GLY A 309 22.24 -8.86 17.60
C GLY A 309 21.15 -7.80 17.45
N GLU A 310 21.03 -7.17 16.29
CA GLU A 310 20.03 -6.12 16.04
C GLU A 310 18.65 -6.68 15.65
N PHE A 311 18.58 -7.90 15.09
CA PHE A 311 17.33 -8.54 14.68
C PHE A 311 16.63 -9.26 15.83
N ALA A 312 17.39 -9.78 16.78
CA ALA A 312 16.88 -10.60 17.88
C ALA A 312 15.74 -9.93 18.67
N PRO A 313 15.80 -8.63 19.01
CA PRO A 313 14.69 -7.96 19.69
C PRO A 313 13.39 -7.93 18.88
N LEU A 314 13.48 -7.72 17.56
CA LEU A 314 12.33 -7.68 16.65
C LEU A 314 11.67 -9.05 16.51
N VAL A 315 12.49 -10.08 16.25
CA VAL A 315 11.99 -11.47 16.14
C VAL A 315 11.42 -11.94 17.49
N THR A 316 12.09 -11.63 18.59
CA THR A 316 11.61 -11.95 19.94
C THR A 316 10.25 -11.31 20.22
N GLN A 317 10.04 -10.07 19.80
CA GLN A 317 8.76 -9.40 19.97
C GLN A 317 7.63 -10.11 19.18
N TRP A 318 7.90 -10.60 17.99
CA TRP A 318 6.91 -11.36 17.20
C TRP A 318 6.58 -12.70 17.87
N LEU A 319 7.59 -13.38 18.42
CA LEU A 319 7.43 -14.67 19.08
C LEU A 319 6.78 -14.58 20.47
N LYS A 320 6.78 -13.43 21.14
CA LYS A 320 6.09 -13.25 22.42
C LYS A 320 4.57 -13.34 22.33
N GLN A 321 3.99 -13.15 21.15
CA GLN A 321 2.54 -13.12 20.94
C GLN A 321 1.95 -14.47 20.50
N ILE A 322 2.79 -15.51 20.39
CA ILE A 322 2.36 -16.83 19.93
C ILE A 322 2.13 -17.80 21.09
N SER A 323 1.19 -18.73 20.91
CA SER A 323 0.86 -19.75 21.90
C SER A 323 1.97 -20.78 22.07
N THR A 324 1.94 -21.56 23.16
CA THR A 324 2.92 -22.64 23.41
C THR A 324 2.93 -23.66 22.27
N LEU A 325 1.77 -24.01 21.71
CA LEU A 325 1.69 -24.94 20.58
C LEU A 325 2.31 -24.37 19.30
N GLU A 326 2.09 -23.08 19.04
CA GLU A 326 2.73 -22.37 17.92
C GLU A 326 4.27 -22.32 18.09
N GLN A 327 4.77 -22.13 19.31
CA GLN A 327 6.20 -22.19 19.60
C GLN A 327 6.80 -23.58 19.32
N ILE A 328 6.07 -24.64 19.69
CA ILE A 328 6.47 -26.02 19.40
C ILE A 328 6.49 -26.25 17.88
N LEU A 329 5.47 -25.77 17.16
CA LEU A 329 5.41 -25.85 15.71
C LEU A 329 6.59 -25.16 15.04
N ILE A 330 6.93 -23.92 15.44
CA ILE A 330 8.07 -23.17 14.92
C ILE A 330 9.36 -23.96 15.14
N LYS A 331 9.59 -24.47 16.35
CA LYS A 331 10.77 -25.29 16.66
C LYS A 331 10.84 -26.55 15.79
N SER A 332 9.69 -27.20 15.55
CA SER A 332 9.63 -28.38 14.69
C SER A 332 9.93 -28.02 13.23
N LEU A 333 9.33 -26.95 12.70
CA LEU A 333 9.58 -26.50 11.33
C LEU A 333 11.03 -26.09 11.10
N ALA A 334 11.72 -25.55 12.12
CA ALA A 334 13.13 -25.18 12.06
C ALA A 334 14.07 -26.38 11.85
N THR A 335 13.64 -27.60 12.13
CA THR A 335 14.48 -28.81 12.01
C THR A 335 14.65 -29.31 10.58
N LYS A 336 13.80 -28.87 9.63
CA LYS A 336 13.79 -29.40 8.26
C LYS A 336 13.76 -28.29 7.23
N VAL A 337 14.89 -28.03 6.61
CA VAL A 337 15.07 -26.97 5.59
C VAL A 337 14.13 -27.16 4.39
N GLN A 338 13.81 -28.40 4.02
CA GLN A 338 12.91 -28.74 2.91
C GLN A 338 11.42 -28.54 3.24
N GLY A 339 11.12 -28.00 4.43
CA GLY A 339 9.76 -27.82 4.92
C GLY A 339 9.03 -29.13 5.25
N PHE A 340 7.87 -29.02 5.80
CA PHE A 340 7.00 -30.15 6.19
C PHE A 340 5.70 -30.12 5.41
N THR A 341 5.21 -31.28 4.98
CA THR A 341 3.83 -31.41 4.55
C THR A 341 2.89 -31.36 5.76
N ARG A 342 1.61 -31.07 5.52
CA ARG A 342 0.59 -31.10 6.59
C ARG A 342 0.58 -32.47 7.32
N GLN A 343 0.68 -33.56 6.58
CA GLN A 343 0.64 -34.90 7.14
C GLN A 343 1.87 -35.18 8.02
N GLU A 344 3.07 -34.79 7.58
CA GLU A 344 4.29 -34.90 8.40
C GLU A 344 4.18 -34.08 9.69
N ILE A 345 3.60 -32.89 9.68
CA ILE A 345 3.38 -32.06 10.88
C ILE A 345 2.46 -32.78 11.86
N LEU A 346 1.32 -33.29 11.38
CA LEU A 346 0.36 -34.00 12.22
C LEU A 346 0.98 -35.25 12.88
N LEU A 347 1.74 -36.03 12.13
CA LEU A 347 2.43 -37.22 12.65
C LEU A 347 3.52 -36.81 13.68
N HIS A 348 4.30 -35.77 13.38
CA HIS A 348 5.38 -35.33 14.25
C HIS A 348 4.89 -34.82 15.61
N LEU A 349 3.68 -34.23 15.66
CA LEU A 349 3.12 -33.62 16.86
C LEU A 349 1.96 -34.43 17.46
N ALA A 350 1.65 -35.63 16.95
CA ALA A 350 0.53 -36.46 17.39
C ALA A 350 0.53 -36.78 18.90
N SER A 351 1.73 -36.86 19.51
CA SER A 351 1.86 -37.09 20.96
C SER A 351 1.71 -35.83 21.82
N ARG A 352 1.61 -34.64 21.24
CA ARG A 352 1.63 -33.36 21.94
C ARG A 352 0.30 -32.62 21.94
N ALA A 353 -0.52 -32.78 20.88
CA ALA A 353 -1.80 -32.11 20.76
C ALA A 353 -2.73 -32.86 19.80
N ALA A 354 -4.03 -32.59 19.88
CA ALA A 354 -5.00 -33.13 18.94
C ALA A 354 -4.80 -32.51 17.53
N ASN A 355 -5.13 -33.28 16.48
CA ASN A 355 -4.97 -32.83 15.09
C ASN A 355 -5.66 -31.49 14.82
N GLY A 356 -6.86 -31.26 15.39
CA GLY A 356 -7.59 -30.00 15.25
C GLY A 356 -6.82 -28.80 15.80
N ASP A 357 -6.18 -28.95 16.96
CA ASP A 357 -5.39 -27.89 17.60
C ASP A 357 -4.11 -27.60 16.81
N ILE A 358 -3.44 -28.65 16.30
CA ILE A 358 -2.25 -28.51 15.44
C ILE A 358 -2.60 -27.75 14.17
N LEU A 359 -3.72 -28.08 13.50
CA LEU A 359 -4.17 -27.39 12.30
C LEU A 359 -4.58 -25.93 12.58
N ALA A 360 -5.23 -25.68 13.73
CA ALA A 360 -5.57 -24.32 14.15
C ALA A 360 -4.32 -23.47 14.41
N ALA A 361 -3.32 -24.04 15.09
CA ALA A 361 -2.04 -23.36 15.34
C ALA A 361 -1.26 -23.12 14.03
N LEU A 362 -1.26 -24.06 13.11
CA LEU A 362 -0.66 -23.92 11.78
C LEU A 362 -1.32 -22.79 10.98
N LEU A 363 -2.66 -22.74 10.97
CA LEU A 363 -3.40 -21.65 10.33
C LEU A 363 -3.10 -20.28 10.99
N SER A 364 -3.00 -20.27 12.33
CA SER A 364 -2.64 -19.06 13.08
C SER A 364 -1.25 -18.55 12.71
N LEU A 365 -0.24 -19.41 12.64
CA LEU A 365 1.11 -19.04 12.20
C LEU A 365 1.13 -18.52 10.75
N LYS A 366 0.34 -19.14 9.87
CA LYS A 366 0.18 -18.67 8.48
C LYS A 366 -0.46 -17.28 8.42
N ARG A 367 -1.50 -17.03 9.21
CA ARG A 367 -2.13 -15.70 9.32
C ARG A 367 -1.18 -14.64 9.88
N ARG A 368 -0.28 -15.01 10.78
CA ARG A 368 0.79 -14.15 11.32
C ARG A 368 1.92 -13.93 10.32
N GLY A 369 1.91 -14.59 9.17
CA GLY A 369 2.99 -14.53 8.18
C GLY A 369 4.31 -15.16 8.65
N LEU A 370 4.32 -15.90 9.76
CA LEU A 370 5.53 -16.53 10.30
C LEU A 370 5.93 -17.80 9.54
N ILE A 371 5.00 -18.37 8.80
CA ILE A 371 5.23 -19.50 7.92
C ILE A 371 4.70 -19.20 6.51
N GLU A 372 5.38 -19.76 5.53
CA GLU A 372 5.00 -19.73 4.12
C GLU A 372 4.58 -21.11 3.64
N THR A 373 3.80 -21.15 2.57
CA THR A 373 3.46 -22.39 1.89
C THR A 373 3.95 -22.35 0.46
N MET A 374 4.62 -23.42 0.03
CA MET A 374 5.04 -23.61 -1.35
C MET A 374 4.52 -24.96 -1.86
N LYS A 375 4.14 -24.97 -3.13
CA LYS A 375 3.77 -26.22 -3.80
C LYS A 375 5.03 -26.89 -4.32
N ASP A 376 5.23 -28.16 -3.93
CA ASP A 376 6.26 -29.05 -4.42
C ASP A 376 5.54 -30.21 -5.15
N GLY A 377 5.33 -30.05 -6.46
CA GLY A 377 4.42 -30.90 -7.22
C GLY A 377 2.97 -30.76 -6.76
N GLU A 378 2.36 -31.87 -6.36
CA GLU A 378 0.99 -31.92 -5.80
C GLU A 378 0.94 -31.64 -4.29
N LEU A 379 2.10 -31.57 -3.61
CA LEU A 379 2.19 -31.42 -2.17
C LEU A 379 2.40 -29.96 -1.77
N GLU A 380 1.61 -29.49 -0.81
CA GLU A 380 1.85 -28.21 -0.13
C GLU A 380 2.79 -28.42 1.05
N ARG A 381 3.91 -27.70 1.07
CA ARG A 381 4.87 -27.72 2.16
C ARG A 381 4.85 -26.40 2.92
N PHE A 382 5.07 -26.49 4.22
CA PHE A 382 5.14 -25.37 5.16
C PHE A 382 6.59 -25.10 5.54
N TYR A 383 7.00 -23.86 5.41
CA TYR A 383 8.34 -23.36 5.68
C TYR A 383 8.28 -22.24 6.70
N LEU A 384 9.28 -22.11 7.54
CA LEU A 384 9.47 -20.90 8.32
C LEU A 384 9.99 -19.77 7.44
N GLN A 385 9.56 -18.56 7.77
CA GLN A 385 10.23 -17.38 7.22
C GLN A 385 11.74 -17.42 7.55
N PRO A 386 12.63 -17.15 6.57
CA PRO A 386 14.08 -17.23 6.80
C PRO A 386 14.56 -16.41 7.98
N VAL A 387 13.96 -15.28 8.24
CA VAL A 387 14.28 -14.39 9.37
C VAL A 387 13.91 -14.96 10.75
N ILE A 388 13.08 -16.01 10.81
CA ILE A 388 12.69 -16.69 12.05
C ILE A 388 13.64 -17.85 12.38
N LEU A 389 14.36 -18.35 11.37
CA LEU A 389 15.34 -19.45 11.53
C LEU A 389 16.65 -19.00 12.21
N LYS A 390 16.83 -17.71 12.40
CA LYS A 390 18.03 -17.06 12.93
C LYS A 390 17.84 -16.62 14.38
#